data_a24bb2e778a88f9e6ab83746365c10fe
#
_entry.id   a24bb2e778a88f9e6ab83746365c10fe
#
_cell.length_a   1.000
_cell.length_b   1.000
_cell.length_c   1.000
_cell.angle_alpha   90.00
_cell.angle_beta   90.00
_cell.angle_gamma   90.00
#
_symmetry.space_group_name_H-M   'P 1'
#
loop_
_entity.id
_entity.type
_entity.pdbx_description
1 polymer ?
#
loop_
_entity_poly.entity_id
_entity_poly.type
_entity_poly.pdbx_seq_one_letter_code
_entity_poly.pdbx_strand_id
1 'polypeptide(L)'
;MSPAAVPAGKRLRADLAIPAALGLWSAAIALAPGPWFKIALAAPPATAAAIWWTLLRPHRWLAAFFVFLLLTPPLPIPLGDSGVHTAPLLAAVGLLAGLIRMKEWRTTVPPIAQAFGWFIGALLLSLPFAALYSGPDLAERSLLRVGLFAISVYVFLWALSGPRQPGTDSLRFTRFLFVVGILAALFACADFYFQFPAPAGYEQQFVWLDDGVLRRAQGLFYEASTLGNFCAFFLVMCIVALLRPRREIPCPRPFLGIAGLIFATALLFSYSRASIVAVLAACVTLAALRRARIGRVLAGSAAGLLIAAALVQYFVPSFAATYWARIENSFAFALVAPNGVLTGRLATWTTLAAFLTDHPWHAIFGIGFKTLPYSKFAGTELVADNTYLSLLVETGVIGLTAFLFLNWRILRGGLAAARSQNPRAAFLGQWIFCFWAGEMVQMLSGDLVTYWRVLPVYFWVLGTAIREAGAPS
;
A
#
# COMPACT_ATOMS: atom_id res chain seq x y z
N MET A 1 49.01 1.60 -14.82
CA MET A 1 48.86 0.14 -14.93
C MET A 1 47.95 -0.17 -16.10
N SER A 2 48.48 -0.70 -17.19
CA SER A 2 47.71 -1.08 -18.37
C SER A 2 46.92 -2.36 -18.06
N PRO A 3 45.61 -2.47 -18.41
CA PRO A 3 44.86 -3.68 -18.17
C PRO A 3 45.45 -4.82 -19.01
N ALA A 4 45.83 -5.90 -18.34
CA ALA A 4 46.35 -7.09 -18.97
C ALA A 4 45.40 -7.61 -20.05
N ALA A 5 45.85 -7.70 -21.29
CA ALA A 5 45.05 -8.20 -22.40
C ALA A 5 44.72 -9.67 -22.19
N VAL A 6 43.43 -9.97 -22.03
CA VAL A 6 42.92 -11.34 -21.97
C VAL A 6 43.25 -12.06 -23.29
N PRO A 7 43.88 -13.22 -23.27
CA PRO A 7 44.29 -13.91 -24.49
C PRO A 7 43.10 -14.25 -25.40
N ALA A 8 43.20 -13.94 -26.68
CA ALA A 8 42.13 -14.01 -27.67
C ALA A 8 41.42 -15.39 -27.73
N GLY A 9 42.14 -16.49 -27.47
CA GLY A 9 41.57 -17.84 -27.47
C GLY A 9 40.58 -18.12 -26.32
N LYS A 10 40.65 -17.41 -25.18
CA LYS A 10 39.66 -17.53 -24.09
C LYS A 10 38.37 -16.79 -24.41
N ARG A 11 38.43 -15.65 -25.11
CA ARG A 11 37.24 -14.92 -25.58
C ARG A 11 36.44 -15.72 -26.61
N LEU A 12 37.11 -16.28 -27.61
CA LEU A 12 36.45 -17.06 -28.67
C LEU A 12 35.70 -18.29 -28.12
N ARG A 13 36.23 -18.97 -27.08
CA ARG A 13 35.57 -20.10 -26.45
C ARG A 13 34.33 -19.67 -25.64
N ALA A 14 34.37 -18.52 -24.98
CA ALA A 14 33.22 -17.99 -24.26
C ALA A 14 32.12 -17.50 -25.23
N ASP A 15 32.51 -16.88 -26.34
CA ASP A 15 31.59 -16.36 -27.35
C ASP A 15 30.84 -17.47 -28.12
N LEU A 16 31.38 -18.69 -28.19
CA LEU A 16 30.71 -19.87 -28.76
C LEU A 16 29.93 -20.69 -27.72
N ALA A 17 30.40 -20.75 -26.46
CA ALA A 17 29.79 -21.57 -25.42
C ALA A 17 28.40 -21.06 -25.04
N ILE A 18 28.17 -19.75 -24.96
CA ILE A 18 26.90 -19.17 -24.59
C ILE A 18 25.82 -19.45 -25.65
N PRO A 19 26.02 -19.17 -26.96
CA PRO A 19 25.05 -19.53 -27.99
C PRO A 19 24.79 -21.02 -28.09
N ALA A 20 25.79 -21.88 -27.92
CA ALA A 20 25.63 -23.32 -27.92
C ALA A 20 24.81 -23.80 -26.74
N ALA A 21 25.05 -23.29 -25.52
CA ALA A 21 24.26 -23.60 -24.33
C ALA A 21 22.80 -23.14 -24.48
N LEU A 22 22.57 -21.94 -25.02
CA LEU A 22 21.21 -21.45 -25.27
C LEU A 22 20.48 -22.26 -26.35
N GLY A 23 21.22 -22.72 -27.40
CA GLY A 23 20.68 -23.60 -28.44
C GLY A 23 20.25 -24.96 -27.89
N LEU A 24 21.10 -25.59 -27.06
CA LEU A 24 20.79 -26.85 -26.39
C LEU A 24 19.60 -26.69 -25.42
N TRP A 25 19.58 -25.60 -24.69
CA TRP A 25 18.46 -25.31 -23.77
C TRP A 25 17.14 -25.10 -24.52
N SER A 26 17.15 -24.36 -25.63
CA SER A 26 15.99 -24.16 -26.48
C SER A 26 15.49 -25.50 -27.08
N ALA A 27 16.40 -26.36 -27.51
CA ALA A 27 16.09 -27.71 -27.99
C ALA A 27 15.45 -28.56 -26.86
N ALA A 28 15.98 -28.51 -25.65
CA ALA A 28 15.41 -29.20 -24.49
C ALA A 28 13.98 -28.73 -24.19
N ILE A 29 13.70 -27.41 -24.27
CA ILE A 29 12.35 -26.87 -24.11
C ILE A 29 11.42 -27.38 -25.22
N ALA A 30 11.88 -27.39 -26.48
CA ALA A 30 11.08 -27.84 -27.61
C ALA A 30 10.70 -29.33 -27.50
N LEU A 31 11.63 -30.16 -27.04
CA LEU A 31 11.48 -31.61 -26.91
C LEU A 31 10.78 -32.03 -25.60
N ALA A 32 10.61 -31.12 -24.63
CA ALA A 32 10.00 -31.45 -23.34
C ALA A 32 8.56 -31.91 -23.49
N PRO A 33 8.16 -32.99 -22.79
CA PRO A 33 6.81 -33.52 -22.83
C PRO A 33 5.87 -32.61 -22.03
N GLY A 34 4.82 -32.10 -22.68
CA GLY A 34 3.75 -31.33 -22.06
C GLY A 34 4.11 -29.87 -21.68
N PRO A 35 3.11 -29.04 -21.41
CA PRO A 35 3.30 -27.60 -21.20
C PRO A 35 4.04 -27.27 -19.91
N TRP A 36 3.84 -28.03 -18.85
CA TRP A 36 4.43 -27.80 -17.52
C TRP A 36 5.94 -27.97 -17.52
N PHE A 37 6.47 -29.01 -18.22
CA PHE A 37 7.90 -29.22 -18.37
C PHE A 37 8.55 -28.12 -19.23
N LYS A 38 7.85 -27.65 -20.28
CA LYS A 38 8.31 -26.52 -21.10
C LYS A 38 8.42 -25.25 -20.27
N ILE A 39 7.41 -24.97 -19.44
CA ILE A 39 7.44 -23.81 -18.53
C ILE A 39 8.56 -23.96 -17.49
N ALA A 40 8.71 -25.11 -16.87
CA ALA A 40 9.77 -25.36 -15.89
C ALA A 40 11.18 -25.19 -16.46
N LEU A 41 11.41 -25.60 -17.72
CA LEU A 41 12.69 -25.42 -18.41
C LEU A 41 12.88 -23.96 -18.89
N ALA A 42 11.82 -23.27 -19.31
CA ALA A 42 11.91 -21.88 -19.79
C ALA A 42 12.04 -20.85 -18.65
N ALA A 43 11.49 -21.15 -17.47
CA ALA A 43 11.45 -20.24 -16.34
C ALA A 43 12.85 -19.79 -15.84
N PRO A 44 13.86 -20.64 -15.62
CA PRO A 44 15.16 -20.23 -15.12
C PRO A 44 15.88 -19.21 -16.03
N PRO A 45 16.07 -19.42 -17.36
CA PRO A 45 16.71 -18.44 -18.20
C PRO A 45 15.87 -17.18 -18.38
N ALA A 46 14.54 -17.27 -18.43
CA ALA A 46 13.67 -16.11 -18.49
C ALA A 46 13.78 -15.26 -17.20
N THR A 47 13.82 -15.91 -16.05
CA THR A 47 14.01 -15.26 -14.76
C THR A 47 15.40 -14.61 -14.68
N ALA A 48 16.47 -15.32 -15.08
CA ALA A 48 17.81 -14.77 -15.10
C ALA A 48 17.91 -13.56 -16.04
N ALA A 49 17.31 -13.63 -17.24
CA ALA A 49 17.24 -12.50 -18.16
C ALA A 49 16.46 -11.31 -17.60
N ALA A 50 15.33 -11.55 -16.93
CA ALA A 50 14.53 -10.52 -16.27
C ALA A 50 15.29 -9.86 -15.11
N ILE A 51 15.99 -10.64 -14.28
CA ILE A 51 16.86 -10.13 -13.22
C ILE A 51 17.97 -9.28 -13.81
N TRP A 52 18.69 -9.81 -14.82
CA TRP A 52 19.74 -9.08 -15.50
C TRP A 52 19.25 -7.77 -16.11
N TRP A 53 18.11 -7.80 -16.81
CA TRP A 53 17.48 -6.62 -17.39
C TRP A 53 17.09 -5.57 -16.35
N THR A 54 16.62 -6.00 -15.18
CA THR A 54 16.31 -5.11 -14.04
C THR A 54 17.57 -4.54 -13.40
N LEU A 55 18.65 -5.33 -13.27
CA LEU A 55 19.91 -4.88 -12.68
C LEU A 55 20.63 -3.85 -13.54
N LEU A 56 20.50 -3.94 -14.88
CA LEU A 56 21.08 -2.95 -15.81
C LEU A 56 20.54 -1.54 -15.59
N ARG A 57 19.26 -1.41 -15.19
CA ARG A 57 18.60 -0.12 -14.94
C ARG A 57 17.77 -0.23 -13.66
N PRO A 58 18.32 0.20 -12.52
CA PRO A 58 17.73 -0.09 -11.20
C PRO A 58 16.31 0.45 -10.98
N HIS A 59 15.85 1.47 -11.73
CA HIS A 59 14.47 1.93 -11.63
C HIS A 59 13.44 0.96 -12.24
N ARG A 60 13.87 -0.01 -13.07
CA ARG A 60 12.94 -0.96 -13.73
C ARG A 60 12.34 -1.95 -12.75
N TRP A 61 13.12 -2.38 -11.74
CA TRP A 61 12.58 -3.26 -10.72
C TRP A 61 11.42 -2.61 -9.98
N LEU A 62 11.52 -1.31 -9.70
CA LEU A 62 10.50 -0.58 -8.96
C LEU A 62 9.21 -0.44 -9.79
N ALA A 63 9.32 -0.18 -11.11
CA ALA A 63 8.18 -0.14 -12.00
C ALA A 63 7.51 -1.52 -12.12
N ALA A 64 8.30 -2.59 -12.32
CA ALA A 64 7.79 -3.95 -12.33
C ALA A 64 7.15 -4.31 -10.98
N PHE A 65 7.79 -3.98 -9.86
CA PHE A 65 7.27 -4.20 -8.51
C PHE A 65 5.87 -3.58 -8.34
N PHE A 66 5.67 -2.31 -8.73
CA PHE A 66 4.36 -1.68 -8.59
C PHE A 66 3.29 -2.26 -9.52
N VAL A 67 3.66 -2.65 -10.75
CA VAL A 67 2.73 -3.35 -11.65
C VAL A 67 2.27 -4.66 -11.02
N PHE A 68 3.21 -5.49 -10.59
CA PHE A 68 2.87 -6.77 -9.98
C PHE A 68 2.15 -6.60 -8.64
N LEU A 69 2.57 -5.63 -7.81
CA LEU A 69 1.95 -5.35 -6.53
C LEU A 69 0.47 -4.98 -6.66
N LEU A 70 0.12 -4.17 -7.67
CA LEU A 70 -1.21 -3.57 -7.79
C LEU A 70 -2.11 -4.28 -8.81
N LEU A 71 -1.54 -4.92 -9.84
CA LEU A 71 -2.31 -5.48 -10.96
C LEU A 71 -2.28 -7.01 -11.06
N THR A 72 -1.58 -7.73 -10.17
CA THR A 72 -1.63 -9.19 -10.19
C THR A 72 -2.30 -9.76 -8.94
N PRO A 73 -3.08 -10.85 -9.10
CA PRO A 73 -3.58 -11.61 -7.98
C PRO A 73 -2.42 -12.42 -7.33
N PRO A 74 -2.61 -12.98 -6.13
CA PRO A 74 -1.68 -13.97 -5.58
C PRO A 74 -1.66 -15.21 -6.46
N LEU A 75 -0.55 -15.94 -6.39
CA LEU A 75 -0.46 -17.26 -7.02
C LEU A 75 -1.40 -18.25 -6.28
N PRO A 76 -1.98 -19.23 -6.98
CA PRO A 76 -2.86 -20.23 -6.37
C PRO A 76 -2.06 -21.29 -5.57
N ILE A 77 -1.16 -20.82 -4.72
CA ILE A 77 -0.32 -21.63 -3.82
C ILE A 77 -0.77 -21.30 -2.40
N PRO A 78 -1.33 -22.26 -1.65
CA PRO A 78 -1.82 -22.03 -0.29
C PRO A 78 -0.64 -21.86 0.68
N LEU A 79 -0.11 -20.66 0.79
CA LEU A 79 0.93 -20.28 1.75
C LEU A 79 0.51 -19.00 2.46
N GLY A 80 0.46 -19.02 3.78
CA GLY A 80 -0.04 -17.88 4.58
C GLY A 80 -1.55 -17.67 4.42
N ASP A 81 -2.01 -16.48 4.77
CA ASP A 81 -3.44 -16.16 4.82
C ASP A 81 -4.03 -15.89 3.43
N SER A 82 -3.25 -15.36 2.49
CA SER A 82 -3.72 -14.87 1.19
C SER A 82 -2.96 -15.42 -0.02
N GLY A 83 -2.21 -16.52 0.15
CA GLY A 83 -1.38 -17.11 -0.90
C GLY A 83 -0.08 -16.34 -1.17
N VAL A 84 0.79 -16.94 -2.00
CA VAL A 84 2.08 -16.34 -2.38
C VAL A 84 1.87 -15.22 -3.39
N HIS A 85 2.41 -14.05 -3.12
CA HIS A 85 2.41 -12.94 -4.07
C HIS A 85 3.78 -12.75 -4.72
N THR A 86 3.81 -12.39 -5.99
CA THR A 86 5.07 -12.22 -6.76
C THR A 86 5.84 -10.94 -6.41
N ALA A 87 5.17 -9.92 -5.85
CA ALA A 87 5.80 -8.64 -5.52
C ALA A 87 6.96 -8.74 -4.51
N PRO A 88 6.91 -9.55 -3.43
CA PRO A 88 8.05 -9.76 -2.54
C PRO A 88 9.29 -10.30 -3.25
N LEU A 89 9.15 -11.15 -4.27
CA LEU A 89 10.27 -11.64 -5.07
C LEU A 89 10.93 -10.50 -5.87
N LEU A 90 10.13 -9.60 -6.44
CA LEU A 90 10.64 -8.41 -7.12
C LEU A 90 11.29 -7.42 -6.14
N ALA A 91 10.79 -7.33 -4.90
CA ALA A 91 11.44 -6.56 -3.86
C ALA A 91 12.81 -7.13 -3.48
N ALA A 92 12.96 -8.47 -3.46
CA ALA A 92 14.25 -9.12 -3.26
C ALA A 92 15.24 -8.80 -4.39
N VAL A 93 14.79 -8.79 -5.66
CA VAL A 93 15.61 -8.31 -6.81
C VAL A 93 15.97 -6.84 -6.62
N GLY A 94 15.04 -6.02 -6.14
CA GLY A 94 15.29 -4.62 -5.79
C GLY A 94 16.35 -4.46 -4.70
N LEU A 95 16.29 -5.28 -3.66
CA LEU A 95 17.29 -5.31 -2.59
C LEU A 95 18.68 -5.67 -3.12
N LEU A 96 18.76 -6.70 -3.96
CA LEU A 96 20.00 -7.09 -4.63
C LEU A 96 20.56 -5.93 -5.48
N ALA A 97 19.70 -5.27 -6.27
CA ALA A 97 20.10 -4.09 -7.06
C ALA A 97 20.61 -2.95 -6.18
N GLY A 98 20.00 -2.75 -5.01
CA GLY A 98 20.43 -1.77 -4.02
C GLY A 98 21.79 -2.09 -3.40
N LEU A 99 22.02 -3.34 -3.05
CA LEU A 99 23.30 -3.82 -2.51
C LEU A 99 24.44 -3.69 -3.52
N ILE A 100 24.23 -4.09 -4.78
CA ILE A 100 25.23 -3.94 -5.85
C ILE A 100 25.61 -2.47 -6.05
N ARG A 101 24.65 -1.54 -5.87
CA ARG A 101 24.85 -0.11 -6.05
C ARG A 101 24.96 0.67 -4.74
N MET A 102 25.36 0.03 -3.67
CA MET A 102 25.44 0.66 -2.34
C MET A 102 26.31 1.91 -2.31
N LYS A 103 27.35 1.97 -3.12
CA LYS A 103 28.25 3.15 -3.28
C LYS A 103 27.54 4.38 -3.85
N GLU A 104 26.43 4.21 -4.55
CA GLU A 104 25.65 5.31 -5.16
C GLU A 104 24.58 5.88 -4.20
N TRP A 105 24.38 5.25 -3.05
CA TRP A 105 23.39 5.69 -2.07
C TRP A 105 23.87 6.93 -1.32
N ARG A 106 22.90 7.80 -0.99
CA ARG A 106 23.19 8.95 -0.11
C ARG A 106 23.37 8.44 1.32
N THR A 107 24.47 8.84 1.95
CA THR A 107 24.82 8.37 3.31
C THR A 107 24.08 9.07 4.45
N THR A 108 23.39 10.18 4.16
CA THR A 108 22.65 10.92 5.21
C THR A 108 21.36 10.18 5.56
N VAL A 109 21.23 9.74 6.82
CA VAL A 109 20.03 9.10 7.34
C VAL A 109 19.12 10.17 7.95
N PRO A 110 18.01 10.55 7.29
CA PRO A 110 17.12 11.56 7.82
C PRO A 110 16.34 11.02 9.04
N PRO A 111 15.86 11.92 9.92
CA PRO A 111 15.15 11.53 11.13
C PRO A 111 13.91 10.63 10.92
N ILE A 112 13.28 10.72 9.76
CA ILE A 112 12.14 9.86 9.40
C ILE A 112 12.58 8.41 9.14
N ALA A 113 13.77 8.19 8.55
CA ALA A 113 14.29 6.84 8.35
C ALA A 113 14.64 6.18 9.70
N GLN A 114 15.12 6.98 10.67
CA GLN A 114 15.30 6.52 12.05
C GLN A 114 13.98 6.11 12.69
N ALA A 115 12.89 6.87 12.48
CA ALA A 115 11.57 6.53 13.01
C ALA A 115 11.03 5.21 12.43
N PHE A 116 11.26 4.94 11.15
CA PHE A 116 10.97 3.61 10.56
C PHE A 116 11.79 2.51 11.24
N GLY A 117 13.07 2.76 11.49
CA GLY A 117 13.95 1.81 12.19
C GLY A 117 13.46 1.52 13.61
N TRP A 118 13.08 2.54 14.38
CA TRP A 118 12.51 2.37 15.72
C TRP A 118 11.22 1.56 15.70
N PHE A 119 10.34 1.84 14.74
CA PHE A 119 9.08 1.09 14.63
C PHE A 119 9.31 -0.38 14.24
N ILE A 120 10.16 -0.66 13.25
CA ILE A 120 10.55 -2.05 12.91
C ILE A 120 11.20 -2.73 14.12
N GLY A 121 12.09 -2.04 14.83
CA GLY A 121 12.70 -2.56 16.05
C GLY A 121 11.69 -2.94 17.12
N ALA A 122 10.65 -2.12 17.33
CA ALA A 122 9.57 -2.42 18.27
C ALA A 122 8.72 -3.63 17.81
N LEU A 123 8.43 -3.76 16.49
CA LEU A 123 7.76 -4.93 15.94
C LEU A 123 8.58 -6.20 16.16
N LEU A 124 9.89 -6.17 15.89
CA LEU A 124 10.78 -7.30 16.09
C LEU A 124 10.91 -7.66 17.58
N LEU A 125 10.92 -6.66 18.46
CA LEU A 125 10.95 -6.87 19.93
C LEU A 125 9.71 -7.60 20.43
N SER A 126 8.57 -7.49 19.75
CA SER A 126 7.32 -8.19 20.12
C SER A 126 7.30 -9.66 19.70
N LEU A 127 8.18 -10.12 18.79
CA LEU A 127 8.15 -11.50 18.28
C LEU A 127 8.43 -12.58 19.31
N PRO A 128 9.37 -12.43 20.28
CA PRO A 128 9.54 -13.38 21.37
C PRO A 128 8.25 -13.58 22.18
N PHE A 129 7.47 -12.52 22.39
CA PHE A 129 6.17 -12.60 23.08
C PHE A 129 5.12 -13.31 22.22
N ALA A 130 5.14 -13.10 20.89
CA ALA A 130 4.30 -13.89 19.97
C ALA A 130 4.61 -15.40 20.10
N ALA A 131 5.87 -15.78 20.12
CA ALA A 131 6.28 -17.18 20.29
C ALA A 131 5.88 -17.74 21.67
N LEU A 132 6.04 -16.94 22.74
CA LEU A 132 5.74 -17.34 24.11
C LEU A 132 4.24 -17.55 24.34
N TYR A 133 3.40 -16.62 23.87
CA TYR A 133 1.97 -16.59 24.19
C TYR A 133 1.09 -17.27 23.11
N SER A 134 1.54 -17.28 21.87
CA SER A 134 0.74 -17.78 20.74
C SER A 134 1.40 -18.94 19.98
N GLY A 135 2.63 -19.29 20.31
CA GLY A 135 3.39 -20.37 19.72
C GLY A 135 4.28 -19.95 18.53
N PRO A 136 5.25 -20.83 18.18
CA PRO A 136 6.27 -20.52 17.17
C PRO A 136 5.70 -20.29 15.77
N ASP A 137 4.64 -21.03 15.38
CA ASP A 137 4.02 -20.90 14.06
C ASP A 137 3.41 -19.50 13.84
N LEU A 138 2.75 -18.94 14.86
CA LEU A 138 2.21 -17.59 14.80
C LEU A 138 3.31 -16.54 14.84
N ALA A 139 4.40 -16.79 15.57
CA ALA A 139 5.56 -15.89 15.57
C ALA A 139 6.25 -15.84 14.19
N GLU A 140 6.36 -16.98 13.48
CA GLU A 140 6.87 -17.02 12.10
C GLU A 140 5.99 -16.20 11.14
N ARG A 141 4.67 -16.38 11.19
CA ARG A 141 3.72 -15.58 10.40
C ARG A 141 3.81 -14.08 10.74
N SER A 142 3.99 -13.75 12.01
CA SER A 142 4.22 -12.38 12.46
C SER A 142 5.51 -11.80 11.87
N LEU A 143 6.62 -12.55 11.89
CA LEU A 143 7.89 -12.16 11.26
C LEU A 143 7.72 -11.90 9.76
N LEU A 144 6.99 -12.74 9.03
CA LEU A 144 6.68 -12.52 7.61
C LEU A 144 5.94 -11.20 7.40
N ARG A 145 5.00 -10.84 8.27
CA ARG A 145 4.27 -9.56 8.21
C ARG A 145 5.17 -8.36 8.50
N VAL A 146 6.11 -8.49 9.44
CA VAL A 146 7.16 -7.49 9.63
C VAL A 146 8.01 -7.33 8.37
N GLY A 147 8.34 -8.44 7.70
CA GLY A 147 9.06 -8.44 6.42
C GLY A 147 8.29 -7.70 5.31
N LEU A 148 6.97 -7.90 5.19
CA LEU A 148 6.13 -7.18 4.23
C LEU A 148 6.10 -5.67 4.51
N PHE A 149 6.04 -5.25 5.79
CA PHE A 149 6.18 -3.85 6.16
C PHE A 149 7.58 -3.31 5.82
N ALA A 150 8.64 -4.08 6.08
CA ALA A 150 10.01 -3.71 5.77
C ALA A 150 10.24 -3.50 4.25
N ILE A 151 9.54 -4.23 3.37
CA ILE A 151 9.54 -3.97 1.92
C ILE A 151 9.06 -2.54 1.64
N SER A 152 7.99 -2.10 2.29
CA SER A 152 7.47 -0.73 2.13
C SER A 152 8.48 0.32 2.58
N VAL A 153 9.16 0.06 3.69
CA VAL A 153 10.25 0.92 4.20
C VAL A 153 11.45 0.91 3.23
N TYR A 154 11.80 -0.23 2.65
CA TYR A 154 12.83 -0.30 1.62
C TYR A 154 12.50 0.55 0.40
N VAL A 155 11.26 0.51 -0.08
CA VAL A 155 10.78 1.37 -1.18
C VAL A 155 10.90 2.86 -0.81
N PHE A 156 10.57 3.23 0.44
CA PHE A 156 10.81 4.59 0.95
C PHE A 156 12.28 4.98 0.87
N LEU A 157 13.18 4.13 1.39
CA LEU A 157 14.62 4.37 1.38
C LEU A 157 15.15 4.47 -0.05
N TRP A 158 14.68 3.63 -0.96
CA TRP A 158 15.03 3.70 -2.37
C TRP A 158 14.61 5.04 -3.00
N ALA A 159 13.37 5.47 -2.75
CA ALA A 159 12.87 6.75 -3.24
C ALA A 159 13.65 7.95 -2.70
N LEU A 160 14.01 7.89 -1.42
CA LEU A 160 14.71 8.96 -0.71
C LEU A 160 16.20 9.05 -1.04
N SER A 161 16.91 7.92 -0.95
CA SER A 161 18.38 7.87 -0.95
C SER A 161 18.98 7.04 -2.08
N GLY A 162 18.17 6.27 -2.80
CA GLY A 162 18.62 5.36 -3.85
C GLY A 162 19.31 6.05 -5.05
N PRO A 163 19.96 5.26 -5.91
CA PRO A 163 20.70 5.76 -7.08
C PRO A 163 19.87 6.69 -7.95
N ARG A 164 20.42 7.87 -8.30
CA ARG A 164 19.83 8.75 -9.30
C ARG A 164 20.23 8.29 -10.69
N GLN A 165 19.27 8.13 -11.59
CA GLN A 165 19.58 8.02 -13.01
C GLN A 165 19.28 9.35 -13.70
N PRO A 166 20.16 9.80 -14.62
CA PRO A 166 19.88 10.95 -15.48
C PRO A 166 18.56 10.72 -16.23
N GLY A 167 17.65 11.68 -16.17
CA GLY A 167 16.36 11.61 -16.87
C GLY A 167 15.22 10.89 -16.15
N THR A 168 15.41 10.40 -14.93
CA THR A 168 14.28 9.86 -14.12
C THR A 168 13.50 11.03 -13.51
N ASP A 169 12.48 11.50 -14.23
CA ASP A 169 11.58 12.54 -13.77
C ASP A 169 10.57 11.97 -12.78
N SER A 170 10.52 12.51 -11.56
CA SER A 170 9.57 12.12 -10.51
C SER A 170 8.10 12.24 -10.97
N LEU A 171 7.77 13.25 -11.78
CA LEU A 171 6.43 13.41 -12.34
C LEU A 171 6.08 12.34 -13.38
N ARG A 172 7.07 11.86 -14.17
CA ARG A 172 6.84 10.74 -15.12
C ARG A 172 6.54 9.46 -14.37
N PHE A 173 7.28 9.17 -13.30
CA PHE A 173 7.02 7.99 -12.49
C PHE A 173 5.70 8.12 -11.71
N THR A 174 5.37 9.31 -11.20
CA THR A 174 4.05 9.58 -10.60
C THR A 174 2.93 9.33 -11.62
N ARG A 175 3.09 9.78 -12.87
CA ARG A 175 2.11 9.51 -13.94
C ARG A 175 1.95 8.00 -14.19
N PHE A 176 3.07 7.27 -14.24
CA PHE A 176 3.04 5.82 -14.38
C PHE A 176 2.27 5.16 -13.24
N LEU A 177 2.57 5.48 -11.97
CA LEU A 177 1.84 4.95 -10.83
C LEU A 177 0.35 5.31 -10.87
N PHE A 178 0.03 6.51 -11.31
CA PHE A 178 -1.35 6.96 -11.46
C PHE A 178 -2.11 6.13 -12.48
N VAL A 179 -1.51 5.83 -13.64
CA VAL A 179 -2.12 4.96 -14.66
C VAL A 179 -2.31 3.55 -14.12
N VAL A 180 -1.31 2.98 -13.45
CA VAL A 180 -1.44 1.67 -12.78
C VAL A 180 -2.56 1.70 -11.75
N GLY A 181 -2.67 2.78 -10.97
CA GLY A 181 -3.75 2.97 -10.00
C GLY A 181 -5.13 3.02 -10.65
N ILE A 182 -5.28 3.74 -11.78
CA ILE A 182 -6.54 3.79 -12.54
C ILE A 182 -6.93 2.40 -13.03
N LEU A 183 -5.98 1.61 -13.56
CA LEU A 183 -6.25 0.25 -14.01
C LEU A 183 -6.74 -0.65 -12.87
N ALA A 184 -6.13 -0.54 -11.69
CA ALA A 184 -6.56 -1.28 -10.50
C ALA A 184 -7.98 -0.86 -10.06
N ALA A 185 -8.30 0.44 -10.08
CA ALA A 185 -9.63 0.95 -9.72
C ALA A 185 -10.69 0.57 -10.75
N LEU A 186 -10.37 0.62 -12.06
CA LEU A 186 -11.26 0.15 -13.12
C LEU A 186 -11.56 -1.34 -12.98
N PHE A 187 -10.54 -2.15 -12.73
CA PHE A 187 -10.74 -3.57 -12.46
C PHE A 187 -11.64 -3.78 -11.24
N ALA A 188 -11.48 -2.99 -10.18
CA ALA A 188 -12.32 -3.10 -8.99
C ALA A 188 -13.79 -2.71 -9.27
N CYS A 189 -14.05 -1.72 -10.14
CA CYS A 189 -15.40 -1.40 -10.59
C CYS A 189 -16.01 -2.56 -11.40
N ALA A 190 -15.22 -3.17 -12.29
CA ALA A 190 -15.66 -4.33 -13.06
C ALA A 190 -15.88 -5.55 -12.14
N ASP A 191 -14.97 -5.79 -11.18
CA ASP A 191 -15.10 -6.84 -10.18
C ASP A 191 -16.39 -6.72 -9.36
N PHE A 192 -16.76 -5.50 -8.97
CA PHE A 192 -18.02 -5.25 -8.28
C PHE A 192 -19.24 -5.55 -9.14
N TYR A 193 -19.22 -5.13 -10.39
CA TYR A 193 -20.37 -5.29 -11.29
C TYR A 193 -20.57 -6.75 -11.74
N PHE A 194 -19.49 -7.43 -12.11
CA PHE A 194 -19.52 -8.80 -12.61
C PHE A 194 -19.35 -9.86 -11.53
N GLN A 195 -19.06 -9.48 -10.28
CA GLN A 195 -18.87 -10.39 -9.13
C GLN A 195 -17.88 -11.51 -9.43
N PHE A 196 -16.70 -11.20 -10.00
CA PHE A 196 -15.67 -12.19 -10.32
C PHE A 196 -15.28 -13.01 -9.09
N PRO A 197 -14.90 -14.29 -9.24
CA PRO A 197 -14.41 -15.08 -8.11
C PRO A 197 -13.22 -14.42 -7.42
N ALA A 198 -13.32 -14.23 -6.10
CA ALA A 198 -12.19 -13.71 -5.34
C ALA A 198 -11.05 -14.73 -5.32
N PRO A 199 -9.78 -14.29 -5.31
CA PRO A 199 -8.65 -15.18 -5.09
C PRO A 199 -8.80 -15.97 -3.80
N ALA A 200 -8.33 -17.24 -3.81
CA ALA A 200 -8.40 -18.09 -2.64
C ALA A 200 -7.68 -17.43 -1.43
N GLY A 201 -8.29 -17.54 -0.26
CA GLY A 201 -7.77 -16.95 0.98
C GLY A 201 -8.03 -15.46 1.16
N TYR A 202 -8.68 -14.78 0.19
CA TYR A 202 -9.06 -13.38 0.36
C TYR A 202 -10.30 -13.25 1.24
N GLU A 203 -10.29 -12.23 2.08
CA GLU A 203 -11.46 -11.89 2.89
C GLU A 203 -12.59 -11.39 1.99
N GLN A 204 -13.74 -12.03 2.09
CA GLN A 204 -14.92 -11.62 1.33
C GLN A 204 -15.92 -10.96 2.26
N GLN A 205 -16.25 -9.71 1.94
CA GLN A 205 -17.22 -8.91 2.68
C GLN A 205 -18.42 -8.62 1.78
N PHE A 206 -19.62 -8.82 2.30
CA PHE A 206 -20.87 -8.73 1.54
C PHE A 206 -21.73 -7.56 1.97
N VAL A 207 -22.57 -7.09 1.06
CA VAL A 207 -23.66 -6.15 1.28
C VAL A 207 -24.96 -6.87 0.95
N TRP A 208 -25.88 -6.87 1.89
CA TRP A 208 -27.20 -7.46 1.75
C TRP A 208 -28.15 -6.40 1.18
N LEU A 209 -28.71 -6.68 0.02
CA LEU A 209 -29.65 -5.84 -0.71
C LEU A 209 -31.02 -6.52 -0.69
N ASP A 210 -32.07 -5.78 -0.98
CA ASP A 210 -33.43 -6.34 -1.07
C ASP A 210 -33.58 -7.36 -2.22
N ASP A 211 -32.81 -7.19 -3.29
CA ASP A 211 -32.79 -8.02 -4.48
C ASP A 211 -31.67 -9.07 -4.53
N GLY A 212 -30.81 -9.13 -3.52
CA GLY A 212 -29.73 -10.10 -3.45
C GLY A 212 -28.57 -9.73 -2.54
N VAL A 213 -27.48 -10.48 -2.68
CA VAL A 213 -26.25 -10.26 -1.91
C VAL A 213 -25.12 -9.96 -2.87
N LEU A 214 -24.48 -8.81 -2.70
CA LEU A 214 -23.31 -8.44 -3.49
C LEU A 214 -22.05 -8.46 -2.61
N ARG A 215 -20.96 -8.98 -3.17
CA ARG A 215 -19.65 -8.81 -2.56
C ARG A 215 -19.19 -7.36 -2.76
N ARG A 216 -18.66 -6.75 -1.71
CA ARG A 216 -18.05 -5.43 -1.79
C ARG A 216 -16.89 -5.43 -2.78
N ALA A 217 -16.69 -4.32 -3.50
CA ALA A 217 -15.52 -4.19 -4.36
C ALA A 217 -14.24 -4.31 -3.55
N GLN A 218 -13.41 -5.25 -3.90
CA GLN A 218 -12.04 -5.40 -3.38
C GLN A 218 -11.01 -5.43 -4.50
N GLY A 219 -11.44 -5.72 -5.74
CA GLY A 219 -10.56 -5.84 -6.89
C GLY A 219 -9.48 -6.90 -6.65
N LEU A 220 -8.22 -6.47 -6.79
CA LEU A 220 -7.06 -7.34 -6.56
C LEU A 220 -6.48 -7.21 -5.13
N PHE A 221 -7.12 -6.44 -4.24
CA PHE A 221 -6.68 -6.30 -2.86
C PHE A 221 -7.30 -7.39 -1.97
N TYR A 222 -6.65 -7.65 -0.83
CA TYR A 222 -7.07 -8.68 0.12
C TYR A 222 -8.50 -8.44 0.65
N GLU A 223 -8.84 -7.18 0.89
CA GLU A 223 -10.12 -6.76 1.46
C GLU A 223 -10.62 -5.44 0.85
N ALA A 224 -11.91 -5.19 0.97
CA ALA A 224 -12.55 -3.99 0.41
C ALA A 224 -12.09 -2.68 1.08
N SER A 225 -11.71 -2.71 2.36
CA SER A 225 -11.17 -1.54 3.08
C SER A 225 -9.83 -1.10 2.52
N THR A 226 -8.96 -2.02 2.11
CA THR A 226 -7.68 -1.72 1.45
C THR A 226 -7.91 -1.04 0.09
N LEU A 227 -8.90 -1.51 -0.70
CA LEU A 227 -9.29 -0.83 -1.95
C LEU A 227 -9.78 0.58 -1.68
N GLY A 228 -10.67 0.75 -0.68
CA GLY A 228 -11.20 2.07 -0.31
C GLY A 228 -10.10 3.06 0.06
N ASN A 229 -9.13 2.60 0.86
CA ASN A 229 -7.95 3.36 1.26
C ASN A 229 -7.07 3.75 0.06
N PHE A 230 -6.79 2.80 -0.83
CA PHE A 230 -6.06 3.03 -2.08
C PHE A 230 -6.74 4.06 -2.99
N CYS A 231 -8.06 3.97 -3.15
CA CYS A 231 -8.83 4.93 -3.93
C CYS A 231 -8.81 6.33 -3.28
N ALA A 232 -8.91 6.41 -1.95
CA ALA A 232 -8.79 7.65 -1.19
C ALA A 232 -7.45 8.34 -1.44
N PHE A 233 -6.34 7.59 -1.46
CA PHE A 233 -5.01 8.11 -1.74
C PHE A 233 -4.92 8.82 -3.09
N PHE A 234 -5.36 8.16 -4.16
CA PHE A 234 -5.32 8.76 -5.50
C PHE A 234 -6.38 9.83 -5.72
N LEU A 235 -7.52 9.75 -5.04
CA LEU A 235 -8.53 10.81 -5.08
C LEU A 235 -8.00 12.11 -4.47
N VAL A 236 -7.31 12.02 -3.32
CA VAL A 236 -6.61 13.18 -2.73
C VAL A 236 -5.56 13.74 -3.69
N MET A 237 -4.81 12.88 -4.41
CA MET A 237 -3.89 13.33 -5.46
C MET A 237 -4.60 14.14 -6.54
N CYS A 238 -5.73 13.64 -7.07
CA CYS A 238 -6.52 14.34 -8.09
C CYS A 238 -6.96 15.72 -7.59
N ILE A 239 -7.47 15.81 -6.36
CA ILE A 239 -7.93 17.06 -5.75
C ILE A 239 -6.76 18.03 -5.62
N VAL A 240 -5.61 17.60 -5.09
CA VAL A 240 -4.39 18.43 -4.98
C VAL A 240 -3.93 18.91 -6.35
N ALA A 241 -3.91 18.02 -7.36
CA ALA A 241 -3.46 18.33 -8.71
C ALA A 241 -4.37 19.35 -9.40
N LEU A 242 -5.70 19.22 -9.28
CA LEU A 242 -6.67 20.15 -9.90
C LEU A 242 -6.52 21.59 -9.39
N LEU A 243 -5.99 21.78 -8.19
CA LEU A 243 -5.75 23.10 -7.58
C LEU A 243 -4.41 23.72 -7.96
N ARG A 244 -3.58 23.02 -8.74
CA ARG A 244 -2.25 23.49 -9.13
C ARG A 244 -2.17 23.96 -10.57
N PRO A 245 -1.14 24.79 -10.93
CA PRO A 245 -0.86 25.14 -12.31
C PRO A 245 -0.59 23.91 -13.17
N ARG A 246 -0.96 23.95 -14.47
CA ARG A 246 -0.81 22.83 -15.41
C ARG A 246 0.63 22.29 -15.51
N ARG A 247 1.64 23.16 -15.33
CA ARG A 247 3.06 22.79 -15.45
C ARG A 247 3.58 21.94 -14.27
N GLU A 248 2.83 21.89 -13.16
CA GLU A 248 3.21 21.24 -11.92
C GLU A 248 2.52 19.89 -11.69
N ILE A 249 1.61 19.50 -12.59
CA ILE A 249 0.77 18.31 -12.44
C ILE A 249 1.19 17.18 -13.40
N PRO A 250 1.04 15.91 -12.98
CA PRO A 250 1.49 14.78 -13.79
C PRO A 250 0.66 14.54 -15.05
N CYS A 251 -0.62 14.96 -15.08
CA CYS A 251 -1.56 14.67 -16.15
C CYS A 251 -2.45 15.87 -16.48
N PRO A 252 -3.06 15.92 -17.69
CA PRO A 252 -4.03 16.95 -18.05
C PRO A 252 -5.24 16.97 -17.11
N ARG A 253 -5.81 18.16 -16.85
CA ARG A 253 -6.96 18.31 -15.94
C ARG A 253 -8.19 17.45 -16.28
N PRO A 254 -8.63 17.34 -17.55
CA PRO A 254 -9.74 16.47 -17.88
C PRO A 254 -9.49 15.01 -17.50
N PHE A 255 -8.27 14.51 -17.76
CA PHE A 255 -7.88 13.15 -17.38
C PHE A 255 -7.88 12.97 -15.86
N LEU A 256 -7.42 13.96 -15.10
CA LEU A 256 -7.49 13.94 -13.62
C LEU A 256 -8.95 13.91 -13.13
N GLY A 257 -9.86 14.64 -13.79
CA GLY A 257 -11.29 14.63 -13.46
C GLY A 257 -11.92 13.26 -13.68
N ILE A 258 -11.68 12.65 -14.86
CA ILE A 258 -12.18 11.31 -15.19
C ILE A 258 -11.60 10.27 -14.23
N ALA A 259 -10.30 10.30 -13.98
CA ALA A 259 -9.66 9.40 -13.05
C ALA A 259 -10.18 9.58 -11.60
N GLY A 260 -10.38 10.82 -11.18
CA GLY A 260 -11.00 11.13 -9.89
C GLY A 260 -12.40 10.52 -9.75
N LEU A 261 -13.18 10.54 -10.83
CA LEU A 261 -14.50 9.91 -10.85
C LEU A 261 -14.40 8.37 -10.75
N ILE A 262 -13.46 7.75 -11.46
CA ILE A 262 -13.22 6.31 -11.36
C ILE A 262 -12.84 5.92 -9.93
N PHE A 263 -11.88 6.64 -9.30
CA PHE A 263 -11.51 6.37 -7.91
C PHE A 263 -12.66 6.61 -6.93
N ALA A 264 -13.47 7.66 -7.13
CA ALA A 264 -14.64 7.92 -6.29
C ALA A 264 -15.68 6.80 -6.41
N THR A 265 -15.96 6.31 -7.62
CA THR A 265 -16.88 5.19 -7.87
C THR A 265 -16.37 3.90 -7.22
N ALA A 266 -15.09 3.55 -7.42
CA ALA A 266 -14.47 2.38 -6.79
C ALA A 266 -14.46 2.49 -5.24
N LEU A 267 -14.25 3.70 -4.71
CA LEU A 267 -14.35 3.99 -3.28
C LEU A 267 -15.76 3.73 -2.76
N LEU A 268 -16.80 4.18 -3.45
CA LEU A 268 -18.19 3.90 -3.08
C LEU A 268 -18.50 2.40 -3.13
N PHE A 269 -18.09 1.70 -4.18
CA PHE A 269 -18.27 0.25 -4.32
C PHE A 269 -17.50 -0.56 -3.28
N SER A 270 -16.40 -0.01 -2.72
CA SER A 270 -15.72 -0.64 -1.58
C SER A 270 -16.55 -0.64 -0.30
N TYR A 271 -17.63 0.16 -0.23
CA TYR A 271 -18.51 0.30 0.93
C TYR A 271 -17.78 0.70 2.22
N SER A 272 -16.63 1.39 2.09
CA SER A 272 -15.77 1.79 3.21
C SER A 272 -16.08 3.21 3.70
N ARG A 273 -16.89 3.32 4.75
CA ARG A 273 -17.19 4.63 5.40
C ARG A 273 -15.90 5.30 5.92
N ALA A 274 -15.00 4.51 6.50
CA ALA A 274 -13.75 5.02 7.05
C ALA A 274 -12.88 5.71 5.99
N SER A 275 -12.81 5.14 4.78
CA SER A 275 -12.05 5.74 3.67
C SER A 275 -12.70 7.04 3.15
N ILE A 276 -14.04 7.14 3.19
CA ILE A 276 -14.71 8.41 2.86
C ILE A 276 -14.39 9.48 3.91
N VAL A 277 -14.45 9.12 5.20
CA VAL A 277 -14.08 10.03 6.30
C VAL A 277 -12.62 10.47 6.17
N ALA A 278 -11.72 9.57 5.76
CA ALA A 278 -10.32 9.90 5.50
C ALA A 278 -10.17 10.92 4.37
N VAL A 279 -10.92 10.76 3.26
CA VAL A 279 -10.92 11.77 2.16
C VAL A 279 -11.43 13.11 2.65
N LEU A 280 -12.51 13.14 3.44
CA LEU A 280 -13.04 14.39 4.00
C LEU A 280 -12.01 15.06 4.93
N ALA A 281 -11.37 14.30 5.82
CA ALA A 281 -10.32 14.82 6.70
C ALA A 281 -9.11 15.34 5.90
N ALA A 282 -8.73 14.65 4.83
CA ALA A 282 -7.70 15.11 3.90
C ALA A 282 -8.09 16.41 3.19
N CYS A 283 -9.36 16.57 2.77
CA CYS A 283 -9.88 17.80 2.18
C CYS A 283 -9.87 18.96 3.18
N VAL A 284 -10.26 18.72 4.43
CA VAL A 284 -10.19 19.73 5.51
C VAL A 284 -8.74 20.15 5.75
N THR A 285 -7.82 19.19 5.81
CA THR A 285 -6.38 19.45 5.96
C THR A 285 -5.82 20.27 4.79
N LEU A 286 -6.21 19.92 3.55
CA LEU A 286 -5.83 20.67 2.36
C LEU A 286 -6.40 22.09 2.36
N ALA A 287 -7.65 22.24 2.80
CA ALA A 287 -8.30 23.52 2.95
C ALA A 287 -7.59 24.42 3.98
N ALA A 288 -7.22 23.86 5.13
CA ALA A 288 -6.44 24.56 6.16
C ALA A 288 -5.06 24.98 5.65
N LEU A 289 -4.40 24.14 4.83
CA LEU A 289 -3.10 24.42 4.25
C LEU A 289 -3.18 25.53 3.18
N ARG A 290 -4.31 25.64 2.46
CA ARG A 290 -4.54 26.55 1.33
C ARG A 290 -5.68 27.54 1.59
N ARG A 291 -5.68 28.23 2.72
CA ARG A 291 -6.74 29.12 3.25
C ARG A 291 -7.53 29.91 2.19
N ALA A 292 -6.88 30.45 1.15
CA ALA A 292 -7.52 31.27 0.11
C ALA A 292 -8.42 30.49 -0.88
N ARG A 293 -8.49 29.15 -0.82
CA ARG A 293 -9.21 28.33 -1.81
C ARG A 293 -10.15 27.27 -1.20
N ILE A 294 -10.45 27.40 0.09
CA ILE A 294 -11.28 26.45 0.84
C ILE A 294 -12.59 26.12 0.13
N GLY A 295 -13.36 27.12 -0.26
CA GLY A 295 -14.67 26.93 -0.91
C GLY A 295 -14.57 26.13 -2.22
N ARG A 296 -13.52 26.38 -3.02
CA ARG A 296 -13.32 25.64 -4.29
C ARG A 296 -12.94 24.18 -4.05
N VAL A 297 -12.12 23.89 -3.04
CA VAL A 297 -11.76 22.51 -2.68
C VAL A 297 -12.99 21.74 -2.24
N LEU A 298 -13.74 22.29 -1.30
CA LEU A 298 -14.94 21.65 -0.75
C LEU A 298 -16.03 21.48 -1.82
N ALA A 299 -16.31 22.53 -2.59
CA ALA A 299 -17.31 22.45 -3.66
C ALA A 299 -16.92 21.45 -4.77
N GLY A 300 -15.66 21.44 -5.21
CA GLY A 300 -15.17 20.49 -6.20
C GLY A 300 -15.18 19.03 -5.71
N SER A 301 -14.81 18.80 -4.44
CA SER A 301 -14.85 17.47 -3.85
C SER A 301 -16.29 16.98 -3.66
N ALA A 302 -17.20 17.86 -3.20
CA ALA A 302 -18.61 17.56 -3.07
C ALA A 302 -19.25 17.25 -4.43
N ALA A 303 -18.98 18.09 -5.46
CA ALA A 303 -19.49 17.85 -6.82
C ALA A 303 -19.00 16.50 -7.38
N GLY A 304 -17.71 16.17 -7.22
CA GLY A 304 -17.15 14.89 -7.63
C GLY A 304 -17.82 13.69 -6.92
N LEU A 305 -18.05 13.80 -5.62
CA LEU A 305 -18.73 12.77 -4.85
C LEU A 305 -20.20 12.62 -5.26
N LEU A 306 -20.91 13.72 -5.50
CA LEU A 306 -22.30 13.71 -5.98
C LEU A 306 -22.43 13.08 -7.37
N ILE A 307 -21.50 13.38 -8.29
CA ILE A 307 -21.48 12.75 -9.62
C ILE A 307 -21.22 11.25 -9.48
N ALA A 308 -20.26 10.84 -8.63
CA ALA A 308 -20.00 9.42 -8.38
C ALA A 308 -21.23 8.73 -7.76
N ALA A 309 -21.89 9.35 -6.79
CA ALA A 309 -23.13 8.83 -6.18
C ALA A 309 -24.26 8.71 -7.21
N ALA A 310 -24.41 9.69 -8.10
CA ALA A 310 -25.40 9.63 -9.19
C ALA A 310 -25.13 8.50 -10.19
N LEU A 311 -23.85 8.24 -10.52
CA LEU A 311 -23.46 7.08 -11.35
C LEU A 311 -23.79 5.77 -10.64
N VAL A 312 -23.47 5.63 -9.35
CA VAL A 312 -23.80 4.44 -8.56
C VAL A 312 -25.32 4.24 -8.51
N GLN A 313 -26.10 5.31 -8.29
CA GLN A 313 -27.56 5.27 -8.30
C GLN A 313 -28.12 4.83 -9.66
N TYR A 314 -27.49 5.26 -10.75
CA TYR A 314 -27.94 4.90 -12.11
C TYR A 314 -27.63 3.44 -12.46
N PHE A 315 -26.42 2.95 -12.13
CA PHE A 315 -25.99 1.60 -12.52
C PHE A 315 -26.40 0.50 -11.53
N VAL A 316 -26.52 0.80 -10.23
CA VAL A 316 -26.83 -0.17 -9.17
C VAL A 316 -27.74 0.48 -8.11
N PRO A 317 -29.01 0.76 -8.43
CA PRO A 317 -29.90 1.55 -7.57
C PRO A 317 -30.16 0.91 -6.20
N SER A 318 -30.32 -0.40 -6.11
CA SER A 318 -30.52 -1.13 -4.85
C SER A 318 -29.32 -0.97 -3.90
N PHE A 319 -28.09 -1.03 -4.42
CA PHE A 319 -26.88 -0.76 -3.65
C PHE A 319 -26.84 0.69 -3.15
N ALA A 320 -27.19 1.65 -3.99
CA ALA A 320 -27.22 3.06 -3.62
C ALA A 320 -28.24 3.32 -2.50
N ALA A 321 -29.43 2.73 -2.59
CA ALA A 321 -30.47 2.81 -1.55
C ALA A 321 -29.99 2.24 -0.20
N THR A 322 -29.40 1.03 -0.25
CA THR A 322 -28.82 0.39 0.95
C THR A 322 -27.67 1.20 1.54
N TYR A 323 -26.83 1.79 0.68
CA TYR A 323 -25.73 2.66 1.13
C TYR A 323 -26.27 3.92 1.83
N TRP A 324 -27.29 4.53 1.25
CA TRP A 324 -27.94 5.72 1.81
C TRP A 324 -28.61 5.41 3.17
N ALA A 325 -29.39 4.34 3.24
CA ALA A 325 -30.01 3.88 4.49
C ALA A 325 -28.96 3.63 5.58
N ARG A 326 -27.79 3.07 5.20
CA ARG A 326 -26.69 2.86 6.15
C ARG A 326 -26.09 4.17 6.67
N ILE A 327 -25.99 5.20 5.82
CA ILE A 327 -25.54 6.54 6.26
C ILE A 327 -26.56 7.15 7.20
N GLU A 328 -27.82 7.15 6.81
CA GLU A 328 -28.95 7.70 7.60
C GLU A 328 -29.03 7.02 8.98
N ASN A 329 -29.02 5.69 9.04
CA ASN A 329 -29.00 4.92 10.27
C ASN A 329 -27.75 5.24 11.13
N SER A 330 -26.60 5.52 10.50
CA SER A 330 -25.40 5.91 11.24
C SER A 330 -25.60 7.23 11.99
N PHE A 331 -26.31 8.19 11.42
CA PHE A 331 -26.64 9.45 12.09
C PHE A 331 -27.77 9.29 13.10
N ALA A 332 -28.83 8.58 12.73
CA ALA A 332 -30.02 8.39 13.60
C ALA A 332 -29.66 7.63 14.88
N PHE A 333 -28.83 6.62 14.82
CA PHE A 333 -28.51 5.75 15.95
C PHE A 333 -27.13 6.02 16.58
N ALA A 334 -26.40 7.06 16.15
CA ALA A 334 -25.05 7.36 16.65
C ALA A 334 -24.96 7.47 18.19
N LEU A 335 -25.97 8.07 18.82
CA LEU A 335 -26.02 8.28 20.28
C LEU A 335 -26.79 7.19 21.02
N VAL A 336 -27.74 6.52 20.35
CA VAL A 336 -28.63 5.54 20.98
C VAL A 336 -28.05 4.13 20.93
N ALA A 337 -27.44 3.75 19.82
CA ALA A 337 -26.86 2.42 19.61
C ALA A 337 -25.47 2.49 18.95
N PRO A 338 -24.48 3.11 19.59
CA PRO A 338 -23.17 3.37 18.98
C PRO A 338 -22.44 2.08 18.59
N ASN A 339 -22.63 0.99 19.31
CA ASN A 339 -22.02 -0.31 18.98
C ASN A 339 -22.55 -0.86 17.65
N GLY A 340 -23.85 -0.71 17.37
CA GLY A 340 -24.43 -1.11 16.07
C GLY A 340 -23.90 -0.25 14.92
N VAL A 341 -23.79 1.07 15.10
CA VAL A 341 -23.23 2.00 14.13
C VAL A 341 -21.75 1.68 13.84
N LEU A 342 -20.98 1.32 14.86
CA LEU A 342 -19.58 0.91 14.76
C LEU A 342 -19.41 -0.58 14.42
N THR A 343 -20.49 -1.27 14.03
CA THR A 343 -20.44 -2.69 13.60
C THR A 343 -19.80 -3.63 14.64
N GLY A 344 -20.14 -3.46 15.94
CA GLY A 344 -19.65 -4.28 17.05
C GLY A 344 -18.27 -3.89 17.60
N ARG A 345 -17.57 -2.96 16.98
CA ARG A 345 -16.19 -2.58 17.37
C ARG A 345 -16.09 -2.06 18.79
N LEU A 346 -17.10 -1.34 19.28
CA LEU A 346 -17.07 -0.80 20.64
C LEU A 346 -17.01 -1.93 21.68
N ALA A 347 -17.77 -3.00 21.49
CA ALA A 347 -17.70 -4.17 22.37
C ALA A 347 -16.32 -4.84 22.33
N THR A 348 -15.71 -4.98 21.13
CA THR A 348 -14.35 -5.50 21.01
C THR A 348 -13.33 -4.59 21.70
N TRP A 349 -13.45 -3.28 21.55
CA TRP A 349 -12.53 -2.32 22.20
C TRP A 349 -12.63 -2.35 23.71
N THR A 350 -13.87 -2.48 24.27
CA THR A 350 -14.07 -2.62 25.72
C THR A 350 -13.48 -3.93 26.23
N THR A 351 -13.63 -5.04 25.51
CA THR A 351 -12.98 -6.32 25.85
C THR A 351 -11.46 -6.21 25.86
N LEU A 352 -10.87 -5.57 24.85
CA LEU A 352 -9.43 -5.38 24.80
C LEU A 352 -8.91 -4.42 25.89
N ALA A 353 -9.66 -3.39 26.23
CA ALA A 353 -9.34 -2.49 27.33
C ALA A 353 -9.38 -3.22 28.68
N ALA A 354 -10.41 -4.05 28.93
CA ALA A 354 -10.50 -4.89 30.12
C ALA A 354 -9.30 -5.88 30.18
N PHE A 355 -8.98 -6.54 29.08
CA PHE A 355 -7.81 -7.42 29.00
C PHE A 355 -6.50 -6.71 29.43
N LEU A 356 -6.29 -5.48 28.99
CA LEU A 356 -5.08 -4.71 29.35
C LEU A 356 -5.09 -4.27 30.83
N THR A 357 -6.27 -4.01 31.42
CA THR A 357 -6.37 -3.69 32.85
C THR A 357 -6.11 -4.90 33.74
N ASP A 358 -6.56 -6.07 33.32
CA ASP A 358 -6.37 -7.33 34.03
C ASP A 358 -4.94 -7.86 33.87
N HIS A 359 -4.25 -7.48 32.81
CA HIS A 359 -2.89 -7.94 32.46
C HIS A 359 -1.97 -6.76 32.12
N PRO A 360 -1.60 -5.92 33.09
CA PRO A 360 -0.88 -4.64 32.84
C PRO A 360 0.50 -4.81 32.18
N TRP A 361 1.17 -5.97 32.34
CA TRP A 361 2.45 -6.25 31.65
C TRP A 361 2.29 -6.32 30.14
N HIS A 362 1.14 -6.77 29.63
CA HIS A 362 0.87 -6.79 28.18
C HIS A 362 0.66 -5.38 27.63
N ALA A 363 0.24 -4.42 28.48
CA ALA A 363 0.20 -3.02 28.08
C ALA A 363 1.62 -2.44 27.80
N ILE A 364 2.68 -3.01 28.39
CA ILE A 364 4.06 -2.53 28.18
C ILE A 364 4.71 -3.19 26.98
N PHE A 365 4.67 -4.53 26.89
CA PHE A 365 5.41 -5.32 25.89
C PHE A 365 4.54 -5.92 24.80
N GLY A 366 3.22 -5.98 25.00
CA GLY A 366 2.26 -6.62 24.11
C GLY A 366 2.26 -8.15 24.21
N ILE A 367 1.43 -8.76 23.38
CA ILE A 367 1.28 -10.22 23.28
C ILE A 367 1.93 -10.80 22.00
N GLY A 368 2.50 -9.94 21.16
CA GLY A 368 3.11 -10.28 19.88
C GLY A 368 2.39 -9.62 18.69
N PHE A 369 3.15 -9.05 17.77
CA PHE A 369 2.62 -8.36 16.59
C PHE A 369 1.78 -9.30 15.72
N LYS A 370 0.57 -8.87 15.36
CA LYS A 370 -0.39 -9.59 14.51
C LYS A 370 -0.75 -11.00 14.99
N THR A 371 -0.78 -11.21 16.30
CA THR A 371 -1.24 -12.46 16.91
C THR A 371 -2.71 -12.39 17.33
N LEU A 372 -3.23 -11.21 17.62
CA LEU A 372 -4.58 -11.01 18.17
C LEU A 372 -5.71 -11.71 17.37
N PRO A 373 -5.74 -11.66 16.02
CA PRO A 373 -6.79 -12.31 15.24
C PRO A 373 -6.67 -13.85 15.16
N TYR A 374 -5.58 -14.43 15.64
CA TYR A 374 -5.27 -15.86 15.48
C TYR A 374 -5.00 -16.56 16.80
N SER A 375 -4.92 -15.82 17.89
CA SER A 375 -4.61 -16.33 19.23
C SER A 375 -5.81 -16.21 20.14
N LYS A 376 -6.05 -17.24 20.92
CA LYS A 376 -7.06 -17.24 22.00
C LYS A 376 -6.49 -16.74 23.33
N PHE A 377 -5.28 -16.19 23.34
CA PHE A 377 -4.64 -15.73 24.58
C PHE A 377 -5.43 -14.62 25.26
N ALA A 378 -6.10 -13.74 24.50
CA ALA A 378 -7.01 -12.72 25.02
C ALA A 378 -8.46 -13.25 25.28
N GLY A 379 -8.63 -14.56 25.41
CA GLY A 379 -9.92 -15.24 25.64
C GLY A 379 -10.56 -15.77 24.35
N THR A 380 -10.63 -14.98 23.31
CA THR A 380 -11.13 -15.33 21.97
C THR A 380 -10.28 -14.69 20.87
N GLU A 381 -10.41 -15.18 19.67
CA GLU A 381 -9.84 -14.52 18.49
C GLU A 381 -10.56 -13.20 18.25
N LEU A 382 -9.84 -12.08 18.28
CA LEU A 382 -10.39 -10.72 18.18
C LEU A 382 -9.71 -9.92 17.08
N VAL A 383 -10.50 -9.18 16.31
CA VAL A 383 -10.01 -8.19 15.35
C VAL A 383 -10.31 -6.81 15.92
N ALA A 384 -9.28 -6.04 16.24
CA ALA A 384 -9.45 -4.73 16.87
C ALA A 384 -10.09 -3.69 15.94
N ASP A 385 -9.88 -3.82 14.62
CA ASP A 385 -10.31 -2.81 13.63
C ASP A 385 -9.93 -1.37 14.02
N ASN A 386 -8.78 -1.23 14.68
CA ASN A 386 -8.22 0.02 15.17
C ASN A 386 -6.71 -0.16 15.31
N THR A 387 -5.94 0.50 14.46
CA THR A 387 -4.48 0.37 14.42
C THR A 387 -3.83 0.70 15.76
N TYR A 388 -4.31 1.74 16.45
CA TYR A 388 -3.70 2.17 17.71
C TYR A 388 -3.94 1.16 18.83
N LEU A 389 -5.15 0.66 18.95
CA LEU A 389 -5.50 -0.35 19.96
C LEU A 389 -4.86 -1.70 19.63
N SER A 390 -4.86 -2.11 18.36
CA SER A 390 -4.16 -3.31 17.90
C SER A 390 -2.68 -3.26 18.29
N LEU A 391 -2.00 -2.17 17.95
CA LEU A 391 -0.58 -2.00 18.32
C LEU A 391 -0.36 -1.95 19.83
N LEU A 392 -1.24 -1.31 20.59
CA LEU A 392 -1.13 -1.28 22.04
C LEU A 392 -1.22 -2.68 22.64
N VAL A 393 -2.15 -3.51 22.19
CA VAL A 393 -2.32 -4.89 22.70
C VAL A 393 -1.20 -5.80 22.20
N GLU A 394 -0.82 -5.68 20.94
CA GLU A 394 0.12 -6.59 20.28
C GLU A 394 1.58 -6.25 20.53
N THR A 395 1.95 -4.96 20.65
CA THR A 395 3.33 -4.49 20.77
C THR A 395 3.58 -3.61 21.99
N GLY A 396 2.54 -3.41 22.80
CA GLY A 396 2.57 -2.59 23.99
C GLY A 396 2.76 -1.09 23.73
N VAL A 397 2.94 -0.35 24.80
CA VAL A 397 3.24 1.10 24.75
C VAL A 397 4.51 1.38 23.93
N ILE A 398 5.47 0.47 23.92
CA ILE A 398 6.72 0.61 23.15
C ILE A 398 6.42 0.71 21.67
N GLY A 399 5.66 -0.24 21.12
CA GLY A 399 5.30 -0.25 19.71
C GLY A 399 4.36 0.88 19.33
N LEU A 400 3.35 1.16 20.16
CA LEU A 400 2.44 2.29 19.94
C LEU A 400 3.19 3.63 19.93
N THR A 401 4.10 3.86 20.87
CA THR A 401 4.90 5.10 20.92
C THR A 401 5.80 5.24 19.71
N ALA A 402 6.48 4.16 19.30
CA ALA A 402 7.29 4.15 18.08
C ALA A 402 6.45 4.45 16.83
N PHE A 403 5.22 3.93 16.76
CA PHE A 403 4.28 4.19 15.66
C PHE A 403 3.77 5.63 15.65
N LEU A 404 3.40 6.19 16.80
CA LEU A 404 2.98 7.59 16.91
C LEU A 404 4.13 8.54 16.52
N PHE A 405 5.36 8.22 16.95
CA PHE A 405 6.55 8.95 16.54
C PHE A 405 6.77 8.88 15.03
N LEU A 406 6.59 7.70 14.41
CA LEU A 406 6.66 7.53 12.96
C LEU A 406 5.61 8.40 12.26
N ASN A 407 4.34 8.34 12.69
CA ASN A 407 3.26 9.17 12.12
C ASN A 407 3.58 10.67 12.20
N TRP A 408 4.08 11.13 13.34
CA TRP A 408 4.52 12.51 13.51
C TRP A 408 5.64 12.89 12.54
N ARG A 409 6.63 12.00 12.32
CA ARG A 409 7.72 12.21 11.36
C ARG A 409 7.23 12.24 9.92
N ILE A 410 6.27 11.39 9.56
CA ILE A 410 5.64 11.38 8.23
C ILE A 410 4.92 12.71 7.98
N LEU A 411 4.08 13.15 8.92
CA LEU A 411 3.38 14.43 8.80
C LEU A 411 4.36 15.60 8.72
N ARG A 412 5.38 15.64 9.56
CA ARG A 412 6.38 16.71 9.56
C ARG A 412 7.17 16.75 8.26
N GLY A 413 7.60 15.59 7.76
CA GLY A 413 8.32 15.46 6.49
C GLY A 413 7.44 15.86 5.29
N GLY A 414 6.18 15.38 5.26
CA GLY A 414 5.19 15.76 4.24
C GLY A 414 4.89 17.25 4.24
N LEU A 415 4.70 17.86 5.42
CA LEU A 415 4.45 19.30 5.56
C LEU A 415 5.65 20.14 5.12
N ALA A 416 6.86 19.74 5.49
CA ALA A 416 8.08 20.40 5.05
C ALA A 416 8.21 20.37 3.52
N ALA A 417 7.98 19.22 2.89
CA ALA A 417 7.95 19.08 1.45
C ALA A 417 6.82 19.92 0.81
N ALA A 418 5.62 19.95 1.42
CA ALA A 418 4.47 20.73 0.94
C ALA A 418 4.74 22.24 0.90
N ARG A 419 5.63 22.72 1.76
CA ARG A 419 6.06 24.13 1.86
C ARG A 419 7.33 24.45 1.06
N SER A 420 7.92 23.47 0.37
CA SER A 420 9.12 23.64 -0.44
C SER A 420 8.89 24.63 -1.59
N GLN A 421 9.94 25.35 -1.97
CA GLN A 421 9.97 26.19 -3.18
C GLN A 421 9.99 25.36 -4.47
N ASN A 422 10.46 24.10 -4.40
CA ASN A 422 10.41 23.18 -5.53
C ASN A 422 8.96 22.76 -5.81
N PRO A 423 8.36 23.09 -6.97
CA PRO A 423 6.97 22.80 -7.29
C PRO A 423 6.62 21.30 -7.22
N ARG A 424 7.58 20.43 -7.57
CA ARG A 424 7.40 18.97 -7.54
C ARG A 424 7.34 18.46 -6.11
N ALA A 425 8.27 18.90 -5.27
CA ALA A 425 8.26 18.58 -3.85
C ALA A 425 6.97 19.07 -3.19
N ALA A 426 6.58 20.30 -3.49
CA ALA A 426 5.37 20.90 -2.93
C ALA A 426 4.09 20.16 -3.39
N PHE A 427 4.03 19.63 -4.62
CA PHE A 427 2.92 18.81 -5.08
C PHE A 427 2.85 17.47 -4.33
N LEU A 428 3.95 16.70 -4.36
CA LEU A 428 4.02 15.40 -3.70
C LEU A 428 3.85 15.52 -2.17
N GLY A 429 4.44 16.56 -1.58
CA GLY A 429 4.32 16.86 -0.15
C GLY A 429 2.90 17.19 0.27
N GLN A 430 2.15 18.01 -0.50
CA GLN A 430 0.74 18.28 -0.22
C GLN A 430 -0.13 17.04 -0.33
N TRP A 431 0.11 16.21 -1.36
CA TRP A 431 -0.60 14.97 -1.55
C TRP A 431 -0.42 14.05 -0.34
N ILE A 432 0.83 13.70 -0.01
CA ILE A 432 1.09 12.75 1.09
C ILE A 432 0.71 13.31 2.46
N PHE A 433 0.92 14.60 2.72
CA PHE A 433 0.57 15.24 3.99
C PHE A 433 -0.94 15.23 4.23
N CYS A 434 -1.74 15.65 3.23
CA CYS A 434 -3.19 15.69 3.35
C CYS A 434 -3.77 14.27 3.46
N PHE A 435 -3.29 13.34 2.63
CA PHE A 435 -3.71 11.95 2.70
C PHE A 435 -3.38 11.34 4.07
N TRP A 436 -2.14 11.50 4.55
CA TRP A 436 -1.71 10.89 5.80
C TRP A 436 -2.45 11.45 7.03
N ALA A 437 -2.82 12.72 7.01
CA ALA A 437 -3.69 13.30 8.04
C ALA A 437 -5.08 12.63 8.04
N GLY A 438 -5.66 12.37 6.87
CA GLY A 438 -6.90 11.59 6.73
C GLY A 438 -6.71 10.13 7.14
N GLU A 439 -5.58 9.55 6.80
CA GLU A 439 -5.22 8.17 7.14
C GLU A 439 -5.15 7.94 8.65
N MET A 440 -4.59 8.88 9.40
CA MET A 440 -4.60 8.80 10.88
C MET A 440 -6.01 8.75 11.47
N VAL A 441 -6.99 9.36 10.82
CA VAL A 441 -8.40 9.23 11.18
C VAL A 441 -8.92 7.85 10.80
N GLN A 442 -8.58 7.32 9.63
CA GLN A 442 -8.98 5.98 9.20
C GLN A 442 -8.42 4.89 10.11
N MET A 443 -7.22 5.05 10.64
CA MET A 443 -6.58 4.14 11.60
C MET A 443 -7.39 3.91 12.88
N LEU A 444 -8.33 4.79 13.22
CA LEU A 444 -9.27 4.58 14.33
C LEU A 444 -10.31 3.49 14.04
N SER A 445 -10.48 3.09 12.77
CA SER A 445 -11.47 2.10 12.37
C SER A 445 -10.97 1.13 11.29
N GLY A 446 -9.67 0.91 11.24
CA GLY A 446 -8.99 -0.03 10.34
C GLY A 446 -7.56 -0.28 10.78
N ASP A 447 -6.96 -1.33 10.25
CA ASP A 447 -5.59 -1.72 10.57
C ASP A 447 -4.66 -1.48 9.38
N LEU A 448 -4.12 -0.25 9.28
CA LEU A 448 -3.26 0.19 8.19
C LEU A 448 -2.01 -0.69 8.01
N VAL A 449 -1.43 -1.21 9.11
CA VAL A 449 -0.17 -1.96 9.03
C VAL A 449 -0.34 -3.27 8.25
N THR A 450 -1.59 -3.74 8.07
CA THR A 450 -1.91 -4.89 7.22
C THR A 450 -1.97 -4.56 5.73
N TYR A 451 -2.06 -3.28 5.35
CA TYR A 451 -2.24 -2.84 3.96
C TYR A 451 -0.92 -2.88 3.15
N TRP A 452 -0.16 -3.95 3.29
CA TRP A 452 1.18 -4.10 2.73
C TRP A 452 1.25 -3.87 1.19
N ARG A 453 0.14 -4.06 0.46
CA ARG A 453 0.10 -3.82 -0.99
C ARG A 453 0.01 -2.34 -1.37
N VAL A 454 -0.43 -1.48 -0.50
CA VAL A 454 -0.59 -0.05 -0.78
C VAL A 454 0.45 0.83 -0.09
N LEU A 455 0.95 0.40 1.08
CA LEU A 455 1.98 1.12 1.83
C LEU A 455 3.24 1.46 1.00
N PRO A 456 3.78 0.57 0.12
CA PRO A 456 4.92 0.90 -0.71
C PRO A 456 4.67 2.10 -1.62
N VAL A 457 3.43 2.28 -2.13
CA VAL A 457 3.04 3.41 -2.97
C VAL A 457 3.11 4.71 -2.16
N TYR A 458 2.55 4.71 -0.96
CA TYR A 458 2.53 5.88 -0.08
C TYR A 458 3.94 6.29 0.35
N PHE A 459 4.75 5.31 0.70
CA PHE A 459 6.12 5.52 1.15
C PHE A 459 7.04 5.92 -0.01
N TRP A 460 6.78 5.47 -1.23
CA TRP A 460 7.47 5.98 -2.40
C TRP A 460 7.19 7.48 -2.62
N VAL A 461 5.93 7.91 -2.53
CA VAL A 461 5.53 9.33 -2.66
C VAL A 461 6.18 10.17 -1.57
N LEU A 462 6.16 9.69 -0.32
CA LEU A 462 6.79 10.35 0.82
C LEU A 462 8.30 10.53 0.61
N GLY A 463 9.01 9.45 0.27
CA GLY A 463 10.46 9.46 0.04
C GLY A 463 10.85 10.39 -1.10
N THR A 464 10.09 10.36 -2.20
CA THR A 464 10.31 11.24 -3.34
C THR A 464 10.03 12.70 -2.98
N ALA A 465 8.96 13.01 -2.24
CA ALA A 465 8.64 14.36 -1.81
C ALA A 465 9.76 14.97 -0.96
N ILE A 466 10.29 14.22 0.00
CA ILE A 466 11.38 14.66 0.88
C ILE A 466 12.68 14.83 0.08
N ARG A 467 12.97 13.92 -0.84
CA ARG A 467 14.15 14.00 -1.72
C ARG A 467 14.14 15.24 -2.62
N GLU A 468 12.99 15.53 -3.24
CA GLU A 468 12.81 16.70 -4.11
C GLU A 468 12.88 18.00 -3.30
N ALA A 469 12.42 18.01 -2.05
CA ALA A 469 12.51 19.16 -1.17
C ALA A 469 13.95 19.52 -0.77
N GLY A 470 14.83 18.53 -0.65
CA GLY A 470 16.26 18.70 -0.34
C GLY A 470 17.15 18.87 -1.57
N ALA A 471 16.61 18.86 -2.79
CA ALA A 471 17.38 19.15 -4.00
C ALA A 471 17.57 20.70 -4.11
N PRO A 472 18.79 21.19 -4.44
CA PRO A 472 18.98 22.59 -4.76
C PRO A 472 18.07 22.94 -5.96
N SER A 473 17.42 24.10 -5.87
CA SER A 473 16.53 24.65 -6.91
C SER A 473 17.33 25.08 -8.13
#